data_83eb262e0926685b5da755c8276b5f08
#
_entry.id   83eb262e0926685b5da755c8276b5f08
#
_cell.length_a   1.000
_cell.length_b   1.000
_cell.length_c   1.000
_cell.angle_alpha   90.00
_cell.angle_beta   90.00
_cell.angle_gamma   90.00
#
_symmetry.space_group_name_H-M   'P 1'
#
loop_
_entity.id
_entity.type
_entity.pdbx_description
1 polymer ?
#
loop_
_entity_poly.entity_id
_entity_poly.type
_entity_poly.pdbx_seq_one_letter_code
_entity_poly.pdbx_strand_id
1 'polypeptide(L)'
;MKRLLPALFSILLALPAIGQTSTDRPIHDAARVGSGDDVRKLLKTDPKQRDVRTELGSTPLHLAAMNPDTSALKALIAAKADPNARDNEGATPLHMAAYASRPVHLQLLLEAGADPLAKTDNGRDAGSMARKVKADETAGVLSLWILKGCKAGKPC
;
A
#
# COMPACT_ATOMS: atom_id res chain seq x y z
N MET A 1 4.95 -68.18 24.71
CA MET A 1 5.61 -67.53 23.57
C MET A 1 4.92 -66.26 23.31
N LYS A 2 5.49 -65.13 23.83
CA LYS A 2 4.94 -63.81 23.65
C LYS A 2 5.65 -63.15 22.47
N ARG A 3 4.93 -62.88 21.38
CA ARG A 3 5.46 -62.14 20.22
C ARG A 3 5.27 -60.66 20.47
N LEU A 4 6.36 -59.93 20.66
CA LEU A 4 6.43 -58.47 20.68
C LEU A 4 6.33 -57.97 19.23
N LEU A 5 5.33 -57.16 18.94
CA LEU A 5 5.23 -56.38 17.72
C LEU A 5 6.06 -55.09 17.89
N PRO A 6 6.92 -54.73 16.93
CA PRO A 6 7.59 -53.44 16.99
C PRO A 6 6.63 -52.31 16.59
N ALA A 7 6.54 -51.30 17.44
CA ALA A 7 5.85 -50.08 17.15
C ALA A 7 6.57 -49.36 16.00
N LEU A 8 5.91 -49.21 14.87
CA LEU A 8 6.34 -48.33 13.78
C LEU A 8 6.18 -46.89 14.24
N PHE A 9 7.28 -46.31 14.64
CA PHE A 9 7.39 -44.89 14.91
C PHE A 9 7.37 -44.16 13.55
N SER A 10 6.19 -43.71 13.15
CA SER A 10 6.03 -42.83 11.99
C SER A 10 6.69 -41.48 12.30
N ILE A 11 7.95 -41.35 11.89
CA ILE A 11 8.60 -40.03 11.84
C ILE A 11 7.89 -39.24 10.74
N LEU A 12 6.95 -38.41 11.16
CA LEU A 12 6.40 -37.38 10.33
C LEU A 12 7.51 -36.34 10.11
N LEU A 13 8.25 -36.49 9.01
CA LEU A 13 9.16 -35.45 8.53
C LEU A 13 8.30 -34.22 8.23
N ALA A 14 8.29 -33.30 9.18
CA ALA A 14 7.86 -31.95 8.90
C ALA A 14 8.81 -31.39 7.84
N LEU A 15 8.37 -31.38 6.60
CA LEU A 15 9.02 -30.61 5.54
C LEU A 15 9.09 -29.17 6.04
N PRO A 16 10.29 -28.55 6.06
CA PRO A 16 10.34 -27.12 6.30
C PRO A 16 9.45 -26.47 5.23
N ALA A 17 8.46 -25.72 5.68
CA ALA A 17 7.74 -24.83 4.78
C ALA A 17 8.82 -24.04 4.05
N ILE A 18 8.94 -24.26 2.74
CA ILE A 18 9.79 -23.45 1.88
C ILE A 18 9.22 -22.06 2.03
N GLY A 19 9.84 -21.26 2.90
CA GLY A 19 9.45 -19.88 3.12
C GLY A 19 9.47 -19.22 1.76
N GLN A 20 8.29 -18.79 1.32
CA GLN A 20 8.21 -17.84 0.25
C GLN A 20 9.06 -16.66 0.73
N THR A 21 10.20 -16.44 0.12
CA THR A 21 11.04 -15.26 0.34
C THR A 21 10.35 -14.08 -0.33
N SER A 22 9.13 -13.78 0.11
CA SER A 22 8.54 -12.51 -0.26
C SER A 22 9.27 -11.46 0.57
N THR A 23 9.81 -10.45 -0.08
CA THR A 23 10.37 -9.26 0.57
C THR A 23 9.26 -8.46 1.26
N ASP A 24 8.02 -8.92 1.12
CA ASP A 24 6.86 -8.35 1.80
C ASP A 24 6.98 -8.58 3.30
N ARG A 25 7.01 -7.49 4.05
CA ARG A 25 7.04 -7.48 5.51
C ARG A 25 5.61 -7.40 6.06
N PRO A 26 5.38 -7.74 7.34
CA PRO A 26 4.06 -7.65 7.97
C PRO A 26 3.38 -6.29 7.78
N ILE A 27 4.14 -5.20 7.67
CA ILE A 27 3.60 -3.86 7.42
C ILE A 27 2.96 -3.73 6.03
N HIS A 28 3.45 -4.46 5.03
CA HIS A 28 2.87 -4.46 3.69
C HIS A 28 1.49 -5.13 3.69
N ASP A 29 1.35 -6.25 4.40
CA ASP A 29 0.07 -6.94 4.53
C ASP A 29 -0.92 -6.11 5.36
N ALA A 30 -0.46 -5.52 6.47
CA ALA A 30 -1.27 -4.60 7.28
C ALA A 30 -1.74 -3.38 6.46
N ALA A 31 -0.91 -2.87 5.56
CA ALA A 31 -1.29 -1.76 4.69
C ALA A 31 -2.28 -2.19 3.59
N ARG A 32 -2.09 -3.39 3.02
CA ARG A 32 -2.88 -3.89 1.89
C ARG A 32 -4.29 -4.31 2.27
N VAL A 33 -4.45 -5.03 3.39
CA VAL A 33 -5.72 -5.65 3.80
C VAL A 33 -6.05 -5.49 5.28
N GLY A 34 -5.14 -4.95 6.07
CA GLY A 34 -5.29 -4.74 7.50
C GLY A 34 -5.94 -3.40 7.84
N SER A 35 -5.98 -3.12 9.13
CA SER A 35 -6.52 -1.89 9.69
C SER A 35 -5.43 -0.88 10.06
N GLY A 36 -5.85 0.36 10.34
CA GLY A 36 -4.94 1.38 10.85
C GLY A 36 -4.33 1.03 12.21
N ASP A 37 -4.99 0.20 13.02
CA ASP A 37 -4.45 -0.27 14.31
C ASP A 37 -3.29 -1.25 14.09
N ASP A 38 -3.41 -2.14 13.12
CA ASP A 38 -2.33 -3.08 12.75
C ASP A 38 -1.09 -2.30 12.29
N VAL A 39 -1.29 -1.31 11.43
CA VAL A 39 -0.21 -0.42 10.97
C VAL A 39 0.43 0.33 12.15
N ARG A 40 -0.38 0.96 13.02
CA ARG A 40 0.13 1.69 14.20
C ARG A 40 0.92 0.79 15.13
N LYS A 41 0.46 -0.44 15.38
CA LYS A 41 1.14 -1.42 16.22
C LYS A 41 2.52 -1.76 15.67
N LEU A 42 2.63 -2.03 14.37
CA LEU A 42 3.90 -2.35 13.72
C LEU A 42 4.87 -1.16 13.73
N LEU A 43 4.38 0.04 13.42
CA LEU A 43 5.19 1.26 13.43
C LEU A 43 5.65 1.67 14.84
N LYS A 44 4.88 1.33 15.89
CA LYS A 44 5.29 1.52 17.28
C LYS A 44 6.47 0.62 17.65
N THR A 45 6.52 -0.60 17.10
CA THR A 45 7.61 -1.55 17.34
C THR A 45 8.87 -1.18 16.56
N ASP A 46 8.72 -0.79 15.29
CA ASP A 46 9.81 -0.37 14.43
C ASP A 46 9.34 0.72 13.45
N PRO A 47 9.60 2.00 13.76
CA PRO A 47 9.19 3.12 12.89
C PRO A 47 9.83 3.10 11.49
N LYS A 48 10.96 2.40 11.30
CA LYS A 48 11.64 2.30 10.00
C LYS A 48 10.83 1.49 8.99
N GLN A 49 9.90 0.65 9.45
CA GLN A 49 9.02 -0.11 8.56
C GLN A 49 8.10 0.78 7.71
N ARG A 50 7.91 2.05 8.07
CA ARG A 50 7.07 3.00 7.33
C ARG A 50 7.41 3.10 5.84
N ASP A 51 8.70 3.06 5.51
CA ASP A 51 9.19 3.32 4.15
C ASP A 51 9.87 2.09 3.51
N VAL A 52 9.74 0.90 4.11
CA VAL A 52 10.27 -0.34 3.54
C VAL A 52 9.60 -0.64 2.20
N ARG A 53 10.35 -1.28 1.29
CA ARG A 53 9.90 -1.52 -0.07
C ARG A 53 9.72 -3.01 -0.34
N THR A 54 8.69 -3.34 -1.12
CA THR A 54 8.52 -4.66 -1.75
C THR A 54 9.53 -4.85 -2.88
N GLU A 55 9.55 -6.01 -3.51
CA GLU A 55 10.35 -6.26 -4.73
C GLU A 55 9.96 -5.32 -5.88
N LEU A 56 8.69 -4.91 -5.95
CA LEU A 56 8.19 -3.94 -6.92
C LEU A 56 8.50 -2.49 -6.55
N GLY A 57 9.25 -2.26 -5.47
CA GLY A 57 9.58 -0.92 -4.98
C GLY A 57 8.43 -0.22 -4.26
N SER A 58 7.29 -0.86 -4.07
CA SER A 58 6.12 -0.28 -3.43
C SER A 58 6.34 -0.13 -1.93
N THR A 59 6.00 1.03 -1.37
CA THR A 59 5.98 1.27 0.08
C THR A 59 4.64 0.84 0.68
N PRO A 60 4.52 0.70 2.02
CA PRO A 60 3.23 0.46 2.66
C PRO A 60 2.16 1.48 2.26
N LEU A 61 2.53 2.74 1.99
CA LEU A 61 1.58 3.76 1.56
C LEU A 61 1.00 3.50 0.16
N HIS A 62 1.78 2.91 -0.77
CA HIS A 62 1.26 2.46 -2.07
C HIS A 62 0.17 1.40 -1.89
N LEU A 63 0.41 0.43 -1.01
CA LEU A 63 -0.53 -0.67 -0.76
C LEU A 63 -1.79 -0.18 -0.03
N ALA A 64 -1.62 0.70 0.97
CA ALA A 64 -2.74 1.31 1.68
C ALA A 64 -3.61 2.19 0.78
N ALA A 65 -3.04 2.78 -0.28
CA ALA A 65 -3.80 3.55 -1.26
C ALA A 65 -4.81 2.71 -2.07
N MET A 66 -4.60 1.40 -2.13
CA MET A 66 -5.50 0.42 -2.79
C MET A 66 -6.46 -0.25 -1.80
N ASN A 67 -6.19 -0.22 -0.50
CA ASN A 67 -7.03 -0.84 0.53
C ASN A 67 -8.45 -0.22 0.50
N PRO A 68 -9.53 -1.00 0.62
CA PRO A 68 -10.88 -0.45 0.75
C PRO A 68 -11.07 0.46 1.98
N ASP A 69 -10.34 0.17 3.07
CA ASP A 69 -10.41 0.94 4.31
C ASP A 69 -9.34 2.06 4.34
N THR A 70 -9.77 3.27 4.69
CA THR A 70 -8.88 4.45 4.79
C THR A 70 -8.00 4.45 6.03
N SER A 71 -8.25 3.59 7.02
CA SER A 71 -7.60 3.67 8.34
C SER A 71 -6.10 3.38 8.26
N ALA A 72 -5.68 2.41 7.44
CA ALA A 72 -4.27 2.09 7.20
C ALA A 72 -3.54 3.26 6.51
N LEU A 73 -4.16 3.85 5.48
CA LEU A 73 -3.64 5.04 4.80
C LEU A 73 -3.43 6.21 5.76
N LYS A 74 -4.47 6.51 6.56
CA LYS A 74 -4.41 7.59 7.57
C LYS A 74 -3.32 7.35 8.61
N ALA A 75 -3.13 6.10 9.07
CA ALA A 75 -2.08 5.74 10.01
C ALA A 75 -0.68 5.99 9.43
N LEU A 76 -0.44 5.63 8.16
CA LEU A 76 0.82 5.87 7.48
C LEU A 76 1.07 7.36 7.21
N ILE A 77 0.06 8.11 6.81
CA ILE A 77 0.15 9.58 6.65
C ILE A 77 0.48 10.24 7.99
N ALA A 78 -0.19 9.84 9.08
CA ALA A 78 0.12 10.35 10.42
C ALA A 78 1.56 10.03 10.87
N ALA A 79 2.08 8.88 10.45
CA ALA A 79 3.48 8.49 10.66
C ALA A 79 4.47 9.21 9.73
N LYS A 80 4.01 10.15 8.89
CA LYS A 80 4.83 10.90 7.93
C LYS A 80 5.46 10.03 6.83
N ALA A 81 4.74 9.01 6.36
CA ALA A 81 5.12 8.30 5.15
C ALA A 81 5.16 9.26 3.96
N ASP A 82 6.13 9.08 3.05
CA ASP A 82 6.29 9.95 1.89
C ASP A 82 5.16 9.71 0.86
N PRO A 83 4.27 10.71 0.64
CA PRO A 83 3.16 10.58 -0.32
C PRO A 83 3.63 10.63 -1.79
N ASN A 84 4.89 11.00 -2.03
CA ASN A 84 5.50 11.08 -3.36
C ASN A 84 6.53 9.97 -3.62
N ALA A 85 6.61 8.96 -2.73
CA ALA A 85 7.46 7.81 -2.96
C ALA A 85 7.12 7.16 -4.32
N ARG A 86 8.15 6.77 -5.07
CA ARG A 86 8.00 6.13 -6.40
C ARG A 86 8.36 4.66 -6.30
N ASP A 87 7.56 3.80 -6.90
CA ASP A 87 7.87 2.39 -7.07
C ASP A 87 8.80 2.16 -8.30
N ASN A 88 9.03 0.90 -8.68
CA ASN A 88 9.92 0.56 -9.80
C ASN A 88 9.37 0.96 -11.18
N GLU A 89 8.10 1.32 -11.29
CA GLU A 89 7.49 1.86 -12.51
C GLU A 89 7.33 3.39 -12.47
N GLY A 90 7.85 4.01 -11.42
CA GLY A 90 7.71 5.44 -11.17
C GLY A 90 6.31 5.84 -10.70
N ALA A 91 5.45 4.88 -10.34
CA ALA A 91 4.14 5.19 -9.81
C ALA A 91 4.23 5.65 -8.35
N THR A 92 3.33 6.54 -7.93
CA THR A 92 3.21 7.04 -6.56
C THR A 92 1.95 6.46 -5.89
N PRO A 93 1.79 6.57 -4.57
CA PRO A 93 0.54 6.20 -3.90
C PRO A 93 -0.70 6.84 -4.52
N LEU A 94 -0.58 8.06 -5.06
CA LEU A 94 -1.68 8.76 -5.76
C LEU A 94 -2.11 8.00 -7.03
N HIS A 95 -1.17 7.46 -7.79
CA HIS A 95 -1.45 6.61 -8.96
C HIS A 95 -2.18 5.32 -8.54
N MET A 96 -1.78 4.71 -7.40
CA MET A 96 -2.44 3.52 -6.87
C MET A 96 -3.90 3.79 -6.46
N ALA A 97 -4.15 4.90 -5.75
CA ALA A 97 -5.51 5.33 -5.40
C ALA A 97 -6.39 5.58 -6.63
N ALA A 98 -5.81 6.20 -7.66
CA ALA A 98 -6.49 6.48 -8.93
C ALA A 98 -6.84 5.18 -9.67
N TYR A 99 -5.90 4.24 -9.77
CA TYR A 99 -6.10 2.93 -10.40
C TYR A 99 -7.15 2.09 -9.66
N ALA A 100 -7.14 2.12 -8.32
CA ALA A 100 -8.08 1.38 -7.47
C ALA A 100 -9.45 2.08 -7.33
N SER A 101 -9.68 3.20 -8.02
CA SER A 101 -10.94 3.97 -7.95
C SER A 101 -11.28 4.38 -6.52
N ARG A 102 -10.32 4.99 -5.82
CA ARG A 102 -10.42 5.40 -4.40
C ARG A 102 -10.42 6.93 -4.25
N PRO A 103 -11.54 7.62 -4.50
CA PRO A 103 -11.57 9.10 -4.47
C PRO A 103 -11.21 9.68 -3.10
N VAL A 104 -11.66 9.05 -2.01
CA VAL A 104 -11.34 9.48 -0.64
C VAL A 104 -9.85 9.32 -0.32
N HIS A 105 -9.23 8.20 -0.74
CA HIS A 105 -7.79 8.00 -0.55
C HIS A 105 -6.97 9.01 -1.36
N LEU A 106 -7.41 9.26 -2.61
CA LEU A 106 -6.78 10.26 -3.48
C LEU A 106 -6.81 11.64 -2.83
N GLN A 107 -7.95 12.06 -2.28
CA GLN A 107 -8.06 13.33 -1.57
C GLN A 107 -7.13 13.38 -0.35
N LEU A 108 -7.12 12.34 0.50
CA LEU A 108 -6.24 12.27 1.67
C LEU A 108 -4.76 12.35 1.30
N LEU A 109 -4.36 11.74 0.19
CA LEU A 109 -2.98 11.81 -0.31
C LEU A 109 -2.62 13.22 -0.80
N LEU A 110 -3.52 13.89 -1.51
CA LEU A 110 -3.33 15.28 -1.94
C LEU A 110 -3.19 16.22 -0.75
N GLU A 111 -4.04 16.08 0.26
CA GLU A 111 -3.96 16.82 1.52
C GLU A 111 -2.67 16.51 2.30
N ALA A 112 -2.12 15.30 2.15
CA ALA A 112 -0.84 14.91 2.74
C ALA A 112 0.39 15.41 1.96
N GLY A 113 0.21 16.01 0.78
CA GLY A 113 1.30 16.56 -0.01
C GLY A 113 1.67 15.78 -1.27
N ALA A 114 0.82 14.85 -1.71
CA ALA A 114 1.03 14.16 -2.99
C ALA A 114 0.98 15.17 -4.15
N ASP A 115 1.93 15.04 -5.09
CA ASP A 115 1.96 15.83 -6.31
C ASP A 115 0.86 15.35 -7.29
N PRO A 116 -0.16 16.20 -7.58
CA PRO A 116 -1.24 15.84 -8.50
C PRO A 116 -0.79 15.67 -9.96
N LEU A 117 0.39 16.18 -10.31
CA LEU A 117 0.94 16.18 -11.67
C LEU A 117 2.07 15.17 -11.85
N ALA A 118 2.39 14.39 -10.79
CA ALA A 118 3.41 13.34 -10.87
C ALA A 118 3.10 12.37 -12.02
N LYS A 119 4.16 11.95 -12.73
CA LYS A 119 4.05 11.00 -13.85
C LYS A 119 4.87 9.75 -13.57
N THR A 120 4.31 8.61 -13.95
CA THR A 120 5.05 7.34 -14.02
C THR A 120 6.15 7.41 -15.08
N ASP A 121 7.04 6.43 -15.14
CA ASP A 121 8.11 6.35 -16.15
C ASP A 121 7.55 6.23 -17.58
N ASN A 122 6.30 5.74 -17.72
CA ASN A 122 5.55 5.71 -18.97
C ASN A 122 4.77 7.03 -19.25
N GLY A 123 5.04 8.10 -18.50
CA GLY A 123 4.44 9.43 -18.70
C GLY A 123 2.98 9.56 -18.28
N ARG A 124 2.41 8.59 -17.56
CA ARG A 124 1.00 8.63 -17.11
C ARG A 124 0.89 9.36 -15.79
N ASP A 125 -0.05 10.26 -15.69
CA ASP A 125 -0.49 10.87 -14.43
C ASP A 125 -1.66 10.11 -13.79
N ALA A 126 -1.96 10.42 -12.53
CA ALA A 126 -3.05 9.77 -11.79
C ALA A 126 -4.43 9.97 -12.46
N GLY A 127 -4.66 11.14 -13.08
CA GLY A 127 -5.89 11.40 -13.82
C GLY A 127 -6.06 10.51 -15.05
N SER A 128 -4.98 10.29 -15.79
CA SER A 128 -4.96 9.36 -16.93
C SER A 128 -5.25 7.93 -16.50
N MET A 129 -4.71 7.51 -15.35
CA MET A 129 -4.98 6.19 -14.79
C MET A 129 -6.44 6.02 -14.37
N ALA A 130 -7.01 7.01 -13.67
CA ALA A 130 -8.42 7.02 -13.28
C ALA A 130 -9.35 6.90 -14.52
N ARG A 131 -9.10 7.70 -15.55
CA ARG A 131 -9.87 7.62 -16.82
C ARG A 131 -9.75 6.27 -17.50
N LYS A 132 -8.57 5.66 -17.50
CA LYS A 132 -8.35 4.33 -18.10
C LYS A 132 -9.22 3.24 -17.47
N VAL A 133 -9.42 3.31 -16.15
CA VAL A 133 -10.25 2.35 -15.39
C VAL A 133 -11.70 2.82 -15.25
N LYS A 134 -12.09 3.91 -15.93
CA LYS A 134 -13.44 4.52 -15.88
C LYS A 134 -13.83 4.96 -14.46
N ALA A 135 -12.86 5.43 -13.66
CA ALA A 135 -13.06 5.95 -12.32
C ALA A 135 -13.39 7.46 -12.38
N ASP A 136 -14.56 7.79 -12.93
CA ASP A 136 -14.95 9.17 -13.23
C ASP A 136 -14.98 10.06 -11.98
N GLU A 137 -15.45 9.54 -10.83
CA GLU A 137 -15.44 10.26 -9.56
C GLU A 137 -14.01 10.60 -9.13
N THR A 138 -13.10 9.63 -9.19
CA THR A 138 -11.69 9.83 -8.82
C THR A 138 -11.00 10.83 -9.75
N ALA A 139 -11.26 10.75 -11.05
CA ALA A 139 -10.77 11.72 -12.02
C ALA A 139 -11.36 13.11 -11.77
N GLY A 140 -12.63 13.20 -11.37
CA GLY A 140 -13.32 14.43 -11.00
C GLY A 140 -12.70 15.11 -9.78
N VAL A 141 -12.42 14.35 -8.71
CA VAL A 141 -11.76 14.87 -7.50
C VAL A 141 -10.41 15.49 -7.86
N LEU A 142 -9.58 14.81 -8.65
CA LEU A 142 -8.29 15.32 -9.06
C LEU A 142 -8.40 16.57 -9.93
N SER A 143 -9.33 16.58 -10.89
CA SER A 143 -9.56 17.74 -11.76
C SER A 143 -10.01 18.96 -10.96
N LEU A 144 -10.93 18.79 -10.01
CA LEU A 144 -11.40 19.86 -9.13
C LEU A 144 -10.27 20.40 -8.25
N TRP A 145 -9.41 19.51 -7.73
CA TRP A 145 -8.24 19.91 -6.94
C TRP A 145 -7.31 20.84 -7.73
N ILE A 146 -6.99 20.44 -8.96
CA ILE A 146 -6.12 21.23 -9.84
C ILE A 146 -6.79 22.55 -10.25
N LEU A 147 -8.07 22.52 -10.64
CA LEU A 147 -8.81 23.71 -11.09
C LEU A 147 -8.98 24.74 -9.99
N LYS A 148 -9.19 24.33 -8.75
CA LYS A 148 -9.29 25.25 -7.61
C LYS A 148 -7.93 25.81 -7.19
N GLY A 149 -6.82 25.33 -7.78
CA GLY A 149 -5.48 25.74 -7.40
C GLY A 149 -5.11 25.33 -5.98
N CYS A 150 -5.70 24.23 -5.51
CA CYS A 150 -5.39 23.68 -4.18
C CYS A 150 -3.91 23.28 -4.10
N LYS A 151 -3.28 23.60 -2.98
CA LYS A 151 -1.86 23.29 -2.77
C LYS A 151 -1.71 21.95 -2.06
N ALA A 152 -0.81 21.12 -2.55
CA ALA A 152 -0.43 19.88 -1.89
C ALA A 152 -0.03 20.13 -0.43
N GLY A 153 -0.48 19.27 0.48
CA GLY A 153 -0.23 19.41 1.91
C GLY A 153 -1.13 20.40 2.66
N LYS A 154 -2.17 20.91 2.01
CA LYS A 154 -3.18 21.80 2.64
C LYS A 154 -4.58 21.32 2.29
N PRO A 155 -5.54 21.45 3.23
CA PRO A 155 -6.93 21.21 2.90
C PRO A 155 -7.39 22.13 1.78
N CYS A 156 -8.21 21.62 0.90
CA CYS A 156 -8.88 22.38 -0.13
C CYS A 156 -10.33 22.72 0.32
#